data_d6ed5def9a64338085fb148ecfbb7269
#
_entry.id   d6ed5def9a64338085fb148ecfbb7269
#
_cell.length_a   1.000
_cell.length_b   1.000
_cell.length_c   1.000
_cell.angle_alpha   90.00
_cell.angle_beta   90.00
_cell.angle_gamma   90.00
#
_symmetry.space_group_name_H-M   'P 1'
#
loop_
_entity.id
_entity.type
_entity.pdbx_description
1 polymer ?
#
loop_
_entity_poly.entity_id
_entity_poly.type
_entity_poly.pdbx_seq_one_letter_code
_entity_poly.pdbx_strand_id
1 'polypeptide(L)'
;MPELPEVETVVRTLRPQIVGQSIRSLWTSGQSLRMARRLDKGRLQETCIGATICAVRRRGKYILIDFESGSGVLVHLGMTGRLTVADEGKERLKHTHVVWRLVRERELRFVDPRRFGWVQAASEPDQLPEIRALGPDPLTELDGGKLHALLAASRAPIKTFLLDQHRLAGLGNIYVCEALFRARIHPRTQAYKARSKAVVLLRAIQETLEIGIANCGTSFRDFVDATGAPGKNIEALLVYAREGEICLECDGLVKRMVDAGRSTFFCSSCQKR
;
A
#
# COMPACT_ATOMS: atom_id res chain seq x y z
N MET A 1 -6.33 5.14 2.47
CA MET A 1 -4.87 5.08 2.23
C MET A 1 -4.61 3.81 1.48
N PRO A 2 -3.96 3.86 0.32
CA PRO A 2 -3.55 2.65 -0.38
C PRO A 2 -2.71 1.73 0.52
N GLU A 3 -3.11 0.46 0.60
CA GLU A 3 -2.42 -0.60 1.32
C GLU A 3 -1.73 -1.52 0.29
N LEU A 4 -1.19 -2.66 0.69
CA LEU A 4 -0.44 -3.55 -0.20
C LEU A 4 -1.19 -3.89 -1.52
N PRO A 5 -2.47 -4.31 -1.51
CA PRO A 5 -3.17 -4.65 -2.74
C PRO A 5 -3.35 -3.47 -3.69
N GLU A 6 -3.64 -2.28 -3.18
CA GLU A 6 -3.78 -1.08 -3.99
C GLU A 6 -2.45 -0.70 -4.66
N VAL A 7 -1.35 -0.77 -3.89
CA VAL A 7 -0.01 -0.46 -4.40
C VAL A 7 0.43 -1.50 -5.43
N GLU A 8 0.15 -2.78 -5.19
CA GLU A 8 0.42 -3.86 -6.15
C GLU A 8 -0.37 -3.68 -7.46
N THR A 9 -1.63 -3.27 -7.35
CA THR A 9 -2.47 -2.97 -8.52
C THR A 9 -1.89 -1.84 -9.36
N VAL A 10 -1.46 -0.74 -8.71
CA VAL A 10 -0.79 0.35 -9.42
C VAL A 10 0.49 -0.15 -10.10
N VAL A 11 1.32 -0.93 -9.43
CA VAL A 11 2.56 -1.50 -10.01
C VAL A 11 2.26 -2.37 -11.22
N ARG A 12 1.27 -3.26 -11.13
CA ARG A 12 0.89 -4.17 -12.23
C ARG A 12 0.37 -3.42 -13.46
N THR A 13 -0.45 -2.39 -13.24
CA THR A 13 -1.01 -1.58 -14.33
C THR A 13 -0.03 -0.53 -14.88
N LEU A 14 0.97 -0.14 -14.08
CA LEU A 14 2.00 0.81 -14.48
C LEU A 14 3.12 0.16 -15.31
N ARG A 15 3.56 -1.02 -14.88
CA ARG A 15 4.70 -1.75 -15.46
C ARG A 15 4.65 -1.85 -16.99
N PRO A 16 3.57 -2.33 -17.65
CA PRO A 16 3.51 -2.47 -19.10
C PRO A 16 3.50 -1.13 -19.84
N GLN A 17 3.25 -0.04 -19.15
CA GLN A 17 3.14 1.28 -19.76
C GLN A 17 4.46 2.06 -19.76
N ILE A 18 5.36 1.80 -18.80
CA ILE A 18 6.56 2.64 -18.62
C ILE A 18 7.89 1.87 -18.65
N VAL A 19 7.92 0.55 -18.44
CA VAL A 19 9.17 -0.20 -18.53
C VAL A 19 9.70 -0.18 -19.95
N GLY A 20 11.02 0.02 -20.09
CA GLY A 20 11.72 0.20 -21.35
C GLY A 20 11.61 1.63 -21.93
N GLN A 21 10.97 2.56 -21.23
CA GLN A 21 10.90 3.94 -21.66
C GLN A 21 11.94 4.80 -20.92
N SER A 22 12.49 5.78 -21.62
CA SER A 22 13.40 6.78 -21.05
C SER A 22 12.65 8.05 -20.67
N ILE A 23 13.11 8.72 -19.62
CA ILE A 23 12.55 9.97 -19.12
C ILE A 23 13.27 11.13 -19.82
N ARG A 24 12.57 11.91 -20.63
CA ARG A 24 13.17 13.04 -21.37
C ARG A 24 13.14 14.36 -20.60
N SER A 25 12.18 14.55 -19.70
CA SER A 25 12.11 15.74 -18.84
C SER A 25 11.27 15.52 -17.59
N LEU A 26 11.48 16.36 -16.59
CA LEU A 26 10.78 16.35 -15.31
C LEU A 26 10.20 17.73 -15.03
N TRP A 27 8.94 17.78 -14.64
CA TRP A 27 8.28 18.95 -14.08
C TRP A 27 7.82 18.70 -12.65
N THR A 28 7.92 19.71 -11.79
CA THR A 28 7.41 19.67 -10.41
C THR A 28 6.62 20.93 -10.10
N SER A 29 5.60 20.81 -9.24
CA SER A 29 4.77 21.94 -8.79
C SER A 29 5.51 22.94 -7.89
N GLY A 30 6.69 22.58 -7.38
CA GLY A 30 7.41 23.34 -6.36
C GLY A 30 6.79 23.29 -4.96
N GLN A 31 5.63 22.65 -4.78
CA GLN A 31 4.96 22.51 -3.48
C GLN A 31 5.58 21.41 -2.64
N SER A 32 5.57 21.61 -1.32
CA SER A 32 5.99 20.59 -0.37
C SER A 32 5.00 19.42 -0.34
N LEU A 33 5.53 18.19 -0.37
CA LEU A 33 4.79 16.97 -0.09
C LEU A 33 5.02 16.56 1.38
N ARG A 34 4.22 15.62 1.90
CA ARG A 34 4.35 15.07 3.25
C ARG A 34 4.56 16.15 4.32
N MET A 35 3.59 17.06 4.45
CA MET A 35 3.50 18.05 5.53
C MET A 35 4.81 18.85 5.78
N ALA A 36 5.47 19.35 4.73
CA ALA A 36 6.67 20.18 4.75
C ALA A 36 7.97 19.54 4.19
N ARG A 37 8.00 18.26 3.82
CA ARG A 37 9.16 17.70 3.11
C ARG A 37 9.16 18.24 1.68
N ARG A 38 10.11 19.10 1.35
CA ARG A 38 10.26 19.60 -0.02
C ARG A 38 10.70 18.47 -0.93
N LEU A 39 10.12 18.45 -2.14
CA LEU A 39 10.67 17.64 -3.23
C LEU A 39 12.08 18.17 -3.55
N ASP A 40 13.08 17.31 -3.48
CA ASP A 40 14.40 17.64 -3.99
C ASP A 40 14.38 17.56 -5.52
N LYS A 41 14.01 18.70 -6.12
CA LYS A 41 13.87 18.82 -7.59
C LYS A 41 15.21 18.57 -8.29
N GLY A 42 16.31 19.11 -7.75
CA GLY A 42 17.64 18.94 -8.36
C GLY A 42 18.02 17.48 -8.45
N ARG A 43 17.99 16.78 -7.31
CA ARG A 43 18.29 15.35 -7.26
C ARG A 43 17.35 14.49 -8.10
N LEU A 44 16.04 14.83 -8.14
CA LEU A 44 15.11 14.15 -9.03
C LEU A 44 15.44 14.36 -10.49
N GLN A 45 15.82 15.58 -10.91
CA GLN A 45 16.23 15.87 -12.27
C GLN A 45 17.51 15.12 -12.65
N GLU A 46 18.55 15.18 -11.82
CA GLU A 46 19.81 14.48 -12.03
C GLU A 46 19.64 12.96 -12.12
N THR A 47 18.75 12.37 -11.29
CA THR A 47 18.53 10.94 -11.27
C THR A 47 17.63 10.46 -12.41
N CYS A 48 16.63 11.26 -12.81
CA CYS A 48 15.58 10.80 -13.72
C CYS A 48 15.83 11.16 -15.19
N ILE A 49 16.36 12.36 -15.49
CA ILE A 49 16.45 12.81 -16.88
C ILE A 49 17.49 11.99 -17.65
N GLY A 50 17.07 11.41 -18.77
CA GLY A 50 17.87 10.48 -19.57
C GLY A 50 17.87 9.04 -19.08
N ALA A 51 17.33 8.77 -17.89
CA ALA A 51 17.28 7.42 -17.34
C ALA A 51 16.23 6.55 -18.05
N THR A 52 16.58 5.28 -18.32
CA THR A 52 15.68 4.26 -18.83
C THR A 52 15.12 3.43 -17.68
N ILE A 53 13.80 3.28 -17.64
CA ILE A 53 13.10 2.51 -16.61
C ILE A 53 13.25 1.02 -16.94
N CYS A 54 13.95 0.27 -16.07
CA CYS A 54 14.14 -1.18 -16.25
C CYS A 54 13.13 -2.02 -15.45
N ALA A 55 12.62 -1.50 -14.31
CA ALA A 55 11.64 -2.23 -13.51
C ALA A 55 10.70 -1.28 -12.74
N VAL A 56 9.52 -1.81 -12.41
CA VAL A 56 8.60 -1.21 -11.44
C VAL A 56 8.23 -2.28 -10.43
N ARG A 57 8.53 -2.04 -9.16
CA ARG A 57 8.38 -3.01 -8.06
C ARG A 57 7.56 -2.43 -6.92
N ARG A 58 7.00 -3.30 -6.09
CA ARG A 58 6.40 -2.95 -4.81
C ARG A 58 7.28 -3.44 -3.65
N ARG A 59 7.39 -2.63 -2.61
CA ARG A 59 7.87 -3.07 -1.30
C ARG A 59 6.94 -2.51 -0.21
N GLY A 60 6.18 -3.37 0.46
CA GLY A 60 5.14 -2.93 1.39
C GLY A 60 4.11 -2.00 0.71
N LYS A 61 4.07 -0.73 1.12
CA LYS A 61 3.20 0.32 0.54
C LYS A 61 3.96 1.31 -0.34
N TYR A 62 5.18 0.96 -0.75
CA TYR A 62 6.02 1.76 -1.63
C TYR A 62 6.05 1.20 -3.04
N ILE A 63 6.14 2.09 -4.02
CA ILE A 63 6.43 1.81 -5.41
C ILE A 63 7.88 2.20 -5.66
N LEU A 64 8.67 1.30 -6.22
CA LEU A 64 10.03 1.55 -6.66
C LEU A 64 10.04 1.51 -8.18
N ILE A 65 10.57 2.57 -8.79
CA ILE A 65 10.80 2.66 -10.23
C ILE A 65 12.30 2.63 -10.41
N ASP A 66 12.82 1.50 -10.90
CA ASP A 66 14.25 1.26 -11.04
C ASP A 66 14.72 1.66 -12.42
N PHE A 67 15.93 2.20 -12.50
CA PHE A 67 16.59 2.59 -13.73
C PHE A 67 17.77 1.66 -14.06
N GLU A 68 18.13 1.55 -15.33
CA GLU A 68 19.26 0.73 -15.79
C GLU A 68 20.59 1.08 -15.11
N SER A 69 20.73 2.32 -14.66
CA SER A 69 21.89 2.80 -13.89
C SER A 69 22.01 2.22 -12.47
N GLY A 70 21.00 1.48 -11.99
CA GLY A 70 20.90 1.02 -10.60
C GLY A 70 20.29 2.05 -9.64
N SER A 71 20.13 3.30 -10.09
CA SER A 71 19.38 4.33 -9.35
C SER A 71 17.87 4.17 -9.57
N GLY A 72 17.07 5.01 -8.93
CA GLY A 72 15.62 4.95 -9.11
C GLY A 72 14.84 6.00 -8.34
N VAL A 73 13.52 5.81 -8.32
CA VAL A 73 12.58 6.67 -7.60
C VAL A 73 11.70 5.84 -6.68
N LEU A 74 11.63 6.25 -5.43
CA LEU A 74 10.67 5.75 -4.44
C LEU A 74 9.42 6.64 -4.45
N VAL A 75 8.24 6.03 -4.56
CA VAL A 75 6.95 6.71 -4.46
C VAL A 75 6.12 6.09 -3.35
N HIS A 76 5.57 6.93 -2.47
CA HIS A 76 4.56 6.56 -1.49
C HIS A 76 3.29 7.36 -1.74
N LEU A 77 2.17 6.66 -1.92
CA LEU A 77 0.91 7.30 -2.31
C LEU A 77 0.24 8.09 -1.18
N GLY A 78 0.67 7.91 0.07
CA GLY A 78 0.02 8.54 1.21
C GLY A 78 -1.43 8.10 1.37
N MET A 79 -2.36 9.03 1.47
CA MET A 79 -3.80 8.74 1.62
C MET A 79 -4.59 8.92 0.33
N THR A 80 -4.21 9.88 -0.50
CA THR A 80 -4.95 10.32 -1.69
C THR A 80 -4.07 10.41 -2.94
N GLY A 81 -2.80 10.03 -2.82
CA GLY A 81 -1.86 10.02 -3.93
C GLY A 81 -2.25 9.02 -5.00
N ARG A 82 -2.07 9.43 -6.23
CA ARG A 82 -2.30 8.63 -7.44
C ARG A 82 -1.05 8.71 -8.30
N LEU A 83 -0.66 7.59 -8.89
CA LEU A 83 0.41 7.52 -9.86
C LEU A 83 -0.18 6.96 -11.15
N THR A 84 -0.40 7.83 -12.13
CA THR A 84 -1.14 7.52 -13.35
C THR A 84 -0.34 7.86 -14.60
N VAL A 85 -0.63 7.17 -15.71
CA VAL A 85 -0.06 7.46 -17.02
C VAL A 85 -1.11 8.15 -17.87
N ALA A 86 -0.70 9.21 -18.57
CA ALA A 86 -1.54 9.96 -19.49
C ALA A 86 -0.76 10.30 -20.76
N ASP A 87 -1.48 10.60 -21.84
CA ASP A 87 -0.85 11.11 -23.05
C ASP A 87 -0.31 12.52 -22.81
N GLU A 88 0.80 12.85 -23.42
CA GLU A 88 1.37 14.19 -23.34
C GLU A 88 0.41 15.19 -23.99
N GLY A 89 0.31 16.39 -23.41
CA GLY A 89 -0.65 17.41 -23.86
C GLY A 89 -2.05 17.28 -23.25
N LYS A 90 -2.42 16.12 -22.67
CA LYS A 90 -3.66 16.01 -21.91
C LYS A 90 -3.60 16.94 -20.70
N GLU A 91 -4.69 17.68 -20.44
CA GLU A 91 -4.80 18.59 -19.31
C GLU A 91 -4.37 17.92 -18.00
N ARG A 92 -3.59 18.65 -17.19
CA ARG A 92 -3.14 18.16 -15.90
C ARG A 92 -4.21 18.34 -14.85
N LEU A 93 -4.45 17.29 -14.10
CA LEU A 93 -5.35 17.35 -12.94
C LEU A 93 -4.83 18.37 -11.91
N LYS A 94 -5.75 19.07 -11.26
CA LYS A 94 -5.44 19.85 -10.06
C LYS A 94 -4.69 18.97 -9.05
N HIS A 95 -3.71 19.54 -8.34
CA HIS A 95 -2.85 18.83 -7.40
C HIS A 95 -1.89 17.80 -8.03
N THR A 96 -1.55 17.96 -9.30
CA THR A 96 -0.40 17.27 -9.90
C THR A 96 0.88 17.89 -9.34
N HIS A 97 1.78 17.07 -8.80
CA HIS A 97 2.99 17.54 -8.12
C HIS A 97 4.27 17.16 -8.85
N VAL A 98 4.29 16.00 -9.51
CA VAL A 98 5.43 15.56 -10.32
C VAL A 98 4.92 15.00 -11.64
N VAL A 99 5.61 15.34 -12.72
CA VAL A 99 5.35 14.81 -14.06
C VAL A 99 6.68 14.40 -14.68
N TRP A 100 6.82 13.11 -14.98
CA TRP A 100 7.90 12.57 -15.80
C TRP A 100 7.40 12.42 -17.22
N ARG A 101 8.00 13.15 -18.17
CA ARG A 101 7.71 12.99 -19.59
C ARG A 101 8.57 11.88 -20.17
N LEU A 102 7.91 10.91 -20.78
CA LEU A 102 8.53 9.75 -21.38
C LEU A 102 8.75 9.96 -22.88
N VAL A 103 9.63 9.16 -23.49
CA VAL A 103 10.00 9.33 -24.91
C VAL A 103 8.82 9.09 -25.86
N ARG A 104 7.88 8.18 -25.50
CA ARG A 104 6.72 7.86 -26.35
C ARG A 104 5.51 8.79 -26.14
N GLU A 105 5.74 10.08 -25.94
CA GLU A 105 4.68 11.09 -25.76
C GLU A 105 3.68 10.76 -24.64
N ARG A 106 4.17 10.10 -23.59
CA ARG A 106 3.40 9.76 -22.39
C ARG A 106 3.95 10.52 -21.19
N GLU A 107 3.09 10.81 -20.24
CA GLU A 107 3.46 11.40 -18.97
C GLU A 107 3.10 10.45 -17.81
N LEU A 108 4.07 10.14 -16.96
CA LEU A 108 3.80 9.58 -15.64
C LEU A 108 3.54 10.73 -14.69
N ARG A 109 2.39 10.74 -14.02
CA ARG A 109 1.92 11.85 -13.19
C ARG A 109 1.67 11.40 -11.76
N PHE A 110 2.27 12.13 -10.82
CA PHE A 110 1.95 11.98 -9.39
C PHE A 110 1.00 13.10 -8.97
N VAL A 111 -0.22 12.73 -8.57
CA VAL A 111 -1.31 13.63 -8.18
C VAL A 111 -1.67 13.34 -6.72
N ASP A 112 -1.66 14.34 -5.82
CA ASP A 112 -2.01 14.12 -4.42
C ASP A 112 -2.67 15.37 -3.78
N PRO A 113 -4.01 15.42 -3.73
CA PRO A 113 -4.74 16.56 -3.16
C PRO A 113 -4.36 16.88 -1.71
N ARG A 114 -4.04 15.88 -0.90
CA ARG A 114 -3.71 16.06 0.52
C ARG A 114 -2.24 16.22 0.81
N ARG A 115 -1.36 15.94 -0.17
CA ARG A 115 0.10 16.02 -0.06
C ARG A 115 0.70 15.17 1.07
N PHE A 116 0.09 14.02 1.37
CA PHE A 116 0.58 13.05 2.36
C PHE A 116 1.50 11.98 1.75
N GLY A 117 1.47 11.87 0.43
CA GLY A 117 2.42 11.05 -0.30
C GLY A 117 3.75 11.75 -0.48
N TRP A 118 4.70 11.04 -1.05
CA TRP A 118 5.99 11.61 -1.40
C TRP A 118 6.67 10.89 -2.56
N VAL A 119 7.64 11.57 -3.15
CA VAL A 119 8.50 11.09 -4.22
C VAL A 119 9.94 11.41 -3.83
N GLN A 120 10.83 10.43 -3.95
CA GLN A 120 12.24 10.56 -3.57
C GLN A 120 13.13 9.86 -4.60
N ALA A 121 14.15 10.56 -5.12
CA ALA A 121 15.22 9.95 -5.89
C ALA A 121 16.18 9.19 -4.98
N ALA A 122 16.72 8.08 -5.46
CA ALA A 122 17.67 7.24 -4.75
C ALA A 122 18.76 6.72 -5.69
N SER A 123 20.01 6.76 -5.25
CA SER A 123 21.10 6.07 -5.95
C SER A 123 20.95 4.54 -5.87
N GLU A 124 20.47 4.06 -4.73
CA GLU A 124 20.19 2.66 -4.44
C GLU A 124 18.84 2.56 -3.71
N PRO A 125 17.73 2.33 -4.45
CA PRO A 125 16.38 2.34 -3.87
C PRO A 125 16.19 1.37 -2.69
N ASP A 126 16.79 0.18 -2.74
CA ASP A 126 16.66 -0.83 -1.69
C ASP A 126 17.43 -0.47 -0.40
N GLN A 127 18.39 0.45 -0.47
CA GLN A 127 19.17 0.91 0.68
C GLN A 127 18.52 2.10 1.42
N LEU A 128 17.43 2.64 0.91
CA LEU A 128 16.74 3.72 1.60
C LEU A 128 16.29 3.26 3.00
N PRO A 129 16.48 4.10 4.04
CA PRO A 129 16.11 3.75 5.42
C PRO A 129 14.65 3.29 5.55
N GLU A 130 13.76 3.92 4.80
CA GLU A 130 12.33 3.59 4.77
C GLU A 130 12.05 2.18 4.24
N ILE A 131 12.87 1.69 3.32
CA ILE A 131 12.74 0.34 2.74
C ILE A 131 13.40 -0.69 3.64
N ARG A 132 14.60 -0.40 4.14
CA ARG A 132 15.34 -1.32 5.04
C ARG A 132 14.65 -1.54 6.38
N ALA A 133 13.88 -0.56 6.84
CA ALA A 133 13.15 -0.65 8.10
C ALA A 133 11.86 -1.49 8.01
N LEU A 134 11.45 -1.90 6.81
CA LEU A 134 10.24 -2.72 6.63
C LEU A 134 10.44 -4.15 7.10
N GLY A 135 9.44 -4.66 7.80
CA GLY A 135 9.33 -6.08 8.10
C GLY A 135 9.10 -6.95 6.85
N PRO A 136 9.02 -8.27 7.01
CA PRO A 136 8.80 -9.19 5.89
C PRO A 136 7.48 -8.91 5.17
N ASP A 137 7.48 -9.13 3.86
CA ASP A 137 6.28 -9.10 3.04
C ASP A 137 5.44 -10.37 3.31
N PRO A 138 4.15 -10.23 3.66
CA PRO A 138 3.30 -11.37 4.00
C PRO A 138 3.10 -12.38 2.86
N LEU A 139 3.22 -11.96 1.62
CA LEU A 139 2.98 -12.81 0.46
C LEU A 139 4.22 -13.60 0.02
N THR A 140 5.43 -13.07 0.26
CA THR A 140 6.66 -13.63 -0.34
C THR A 140 7.76 -13.99 0.66
N GLU A 141 7.76 -13.39 1.86
CA GLU A 141 8.89 -13.51 2.81
C GLU A 141 8.50 -14.12 4.15
N LEU A 142 7.18 -14.27 4.42
CA LEU A 142 6.67 -14.71 5.71
C LEU A 142 6.15 -16.15 5.62
N ASP A 143 6.58 -16.98 6.56
CA ASP A 143 6.05 -18.32 6.83
C ASP A 143 5.44 -18.42 8.23
N GLY A 144 4.77 -19.53 8.51
CA GLY A 144 4.09 -19.75 9.82
C GLY A 144 5.04 -19.74 11.01
N GLY A 145 6.28 -20.23 10.84
CA GLY A 145 7.29 -20.24 11.89
C GLY A 145 7.81 -18.85 12.22
N LYS A 146 8.12 -18.06 11.18
CA LYS A 146 8.51 -16.64 11.33
C LYS A 146 7.39 -15.83 12.00
N LEU A 147 6.15 -16.00 11.54
CA LEU A 147 5.01 -15.29 12.15
C LEU A 147 4.82 -15.71 13.61
N HIS A 148 4.92 -17.00 13.93
CA HIS A 148 4.87 -17.49 15.32
C HIS A 148 5.92 -16.81 16.19
N ALA A 149 7.18 -16.74 15.75
CA ALA A 149 8.26 -16.10 16.50
C ALA A 149 8.01 -14.59 16.71
N LEU A 150 7.58 -13.89 15.68
CA LEU A 150 7.24 -12.47 15.75
C LEU A 150 6.08 -12.19 16.71
N LEU A 151 5.04 -13.03 16.70
CA LEU A 151 3.90 -12.92 17.60
C LEU A 151 4.31 -13.20 19.04
N ALA A 152 5.12 -14.24 19.30
CA ALA A 152 5.58 -14.62 20.63
C ALA A 152 6.36 -13.51 21.33
N ALA A 153 7.09 -12.70 20.57
CA ALA A 153 7.89 -11.59 21.07
C ALA A 153 7.09 -10.30 21.37
N SER A 154 5.75 -10.29 21.18
CA SER A 154 4.98 -9.06 21.32
C SER A 154 3.77 -9.19 22.26
N ARG A 155 3.65 -8.23 23.20
CA ARG A 155 2.47 -8.08 24.07
C ARG A 155 1.44 -7.08 23.53
N ALA A 156 1.70 -6.42 22.40
CA ALA A 156 0.75 -5.49 21.78
C ALA A 156 -0.54 -6.20 21.36
N PRO A 157 -1.68 -5.50 21.30
CA PRO A 157 -2.88 -6.01 20.64
C PRO A 157 -2.55 -6.48 19.22
N ILE A 158 -3.13 -7.60 18.81
CA ILE A 158 -2.81 -8.22 17.51
C ILE A 158 -3.06 -7.28 16.34
N LYS A 159 -4.11 -6.46 16.41
CA LYS A 159 -4.36 -5.45 15.37
C LYS A 159 -3.24 -4.42 15.29
N THR A 160 -2.79 -3.89 16.42
CA THR A 160 -1.67 -2.93 16.47
C THR A 160 -0.37 -3.56 15.95
N PHE A 161 -0.13 -4.81 16.34
CA PHE A 161 1.00 -5.60 15.86
C PHE A 161 1.03 -5.73 14.33
N LEU A 162 -0.11 -6.10 13.72
CA LEU A 162 -0.23 -6.30 12.27
C LEU A 162 -0.16 -4.99 11.46
N LEU A 163 -0.50 -3.85 12.06
CA LEU A 163 -0.42 -2.54 11.44
C LEU A 163 0.99 -1.94 11.44
N ASP A 164 1.90 -2.49 12.24
CA ASP A 164 3.28 -2.02 12.35
C ASP A 164 4.10 -2.49 11.15
N GLN A 165 4.47 -1.55 10.29
CA GLN A 165 5.21 -1.82 9.05
C GLN A 165 6.63 -2.36 9.28
N HIS A 166 7.21 -2.15 10.46
CA HIS A 166 8.49 -2.74 10.86
C HIS A 166 8.36 -4.23 11.22
N ARG A 167 7.15 -4.70 11.51
CA ARG A 167 6.85 -6.09 11.82
C ARG A 167 6.36 -6.85 10.60
N LEU A 168 5.42 -6.27 9.86
CA LEU A 168 4.85 -6.82 8.63
C LEU A 168 4.59 -5.70 7.63
N ALA A 169 5.23 -5.77 6.48
CA ALA A 169 5.10 -4.74 5.46
C ALA A 169 3.75 -4.83 4.72
N GLY A 170 3.16 -3.69 4.42
CA GLY A 170 2.04 -3.58 3.49
C GLY A 170 0.65 -3.67 4.09
N LEU A 171 0.45 -4.29 5.25
CA LEU A 171 -0.85 -4.38 5.90
C LEU A 171 -1.33 -3.01 6.41
N GLY A 172 -2.61 -2.73 6.20
CA GLY A 172 -3.28 -1.55 6.76
C GLY A 172 -4.61 -1.90 7.37
N ASN A 173 -5.44 -0.89 7.62
CA ASN A 173 -6.62 -1.04 8.47
C ASN A 173 -7.71 -1.93 7.86
N ILE A 174 -7.87 -1.89 6.53
CA ILE A 174 -8.86 -2.70 5.81
C ILE A 174 -8.47 -4.17 5.94
N TYR A 175 -7.32 -4.51 5.42
CA TYR A 175 -6.88 -5.90 5.31
C TYR A 175 -6.57 -6.54 6.66
N VAL A 176 -6.18 -5.77 7.68
CA VAL A 176 -6.02 -6.29 9.05
C VAL A 176 -7.38 -6.64 9.66
N CYS A 177 -8.43 -5.83 9.49
CA CYS A 177 -9.77 -6.19 10.01
C CYS A 177 -10.29 -7.46 9.33
N GLU A 178 -10.17 -7.55 8.00
CA GLU A 178 -10.60 -8.69 7.21
C GLU A 178 -9.83 -9.98 7.56
N ALA A 179 -8.50 -9.91 7.65
CA ALA A 179 -7.66 -11.06 8.00
C ALA A 179 -7.95 -11.57 9.43
N LEU A 180 -8.12 -10.67 10.40
CA LEU A 180 -8.49 -11.05 11.77
C LEU A 180 -9.87 -11.69 11.86
N PHE A 181 -10.82 -11.23 11.04
CA PHE A 181 -12.15 -11.84 10.94
C PHE A 181 -12.05 -13.27 10.39
N ARG A 182 -11.36 -13.47 9.26
CA ARG A 182 -11.14 -14.81 8.67
C ARG A 182 -10.41 -15.76 9.63
N ALA A 183 -9.41 -15.25 10.36
CA ALA A 183 -8.68 -16.03 11.37
C ALA A 183 -9.47 -16.28 12.68
N ARG A 184 -10.66 -15.69 12.83
CA ARG A 184 -11.47 -15.73 14.05
C ARG A 184 -10.68 -15.31 15.29
N ILE A 185 -9.90 -14.21 15.15
CA ILE A 185 -9.11 -13.62 16.24
C ILE A 185 -9.66 -12.24 16.57
N HIS A 186 -10.00 -12.03 17.85
CA HIS A 186 -10.48 -10.74 18.32
C HIS A 186 -9.36 -9.69 18.19
N PRO A 187 -9.61 -8.47 17.64
CA PRO A 187 -8.57 -7.47 17.37
C PRO A 187 -7.74 -7.02 18.58
N ARG A 188 -8.31 -7.11 19.79
CA ARG A 188 -7.63 -6.79 21.06
C ARG A 188 -6.94 -7.98 21.71
N THR A 189 -6.93 -9.17 21.11
CA THR A 189 -6.11 -10.29 21.59
C THR A 189 -4.65 -9.87 21.59
N GLN A 190 -3.91 -10.17 22.66
CA GLN A 190 -2.47 -9.90 22.68
C GLN A 190 -1.74 -10.81 21.66
N ALA A 191 -0.78 -10.27 20.93
CA ALA A 191 -0.10 -10.96 19.84
C ALA A 191 0.50 -12.32 20.30
N TYR A 192 1.18 -12.33 21.46
CA TYR A 192 1.77 -13.57 21.98
C TYR A 192 0.74 -14.67 22.30
N LYS A 193 -0.52 -14.31 22.61
CA LYS A 193 -1.61 -15.27 22.80
C LYS A 193 -2.12 -15.86 21.49
N ALA A 194 -1.98 -15.12 20.39
CA ALA A 194 -2.37 -15.56 19.06
C ALA A 194 -1.31 -16.45 18.37
N ARG A 195 -0.12 -16.64 18.97
CA ARG A 195 0.99 -17.39 18.34
C ARG A 195 0.62 -18.82 17.94
N SER A 196 -0.22 -19.50 18.73
CA SER A 196 -0.70 -20.86 18.41
C SER A 196 -1.55 -20.91 17.13
N LYS A 197 -2.11 -19.77 16.71
CA LYS A 197 -2.87 -19.62 15.46
C LYS A 197 -2.04 -19.01 14.33
N ALA A 198 -0.71 -18.93 14.42
CA ALA A 198 0.14 -18.25 13.45
C ALA A 198 -0.09 -18.74 12.00
N VAL A 199 -0.19 -20.05 11.79
CA VAL A 199 -0.44 -20.61 10.44
C VAL A 199 -1.81 -20.21 9.90
N VAL A 200 -2.84 -20.27 10.75
CA VAL A 200 -4.22 -19.87 10.38
C VAL A 200 -4.28 -18.38 10.07
N LEU A 201 -3.63 -17.56 10.92
CA LEU A 201 -3.56 -16.11 10.72
C LEU A 201 -2.80 -15.75 9.45
N LEU A 202 -1.65 -16.39 9.18
CA LEU A 202 -0.89 -16.15 7.97
C LEU A 202 -1.71 -16.46 6.72
N ARG A 203 -2.37 -17.63 6.69
CA ARG A 203 -3.25 -18.00 5.57
C ARG A 203 -4.37 -16.97 5.38
N ALA A 204 -5.02 -16.54 6.47
CA ALA A 204 -6.05 -15.50 6.41
C ALA A 204 -5.52 -14.15 5.89
N ILE A 205 -4.30 -13.76 6.26
CA ILE A 205 -3.64 -12.56 5.74
C ILE A 205 -3.39 -12.71 4.23
N GLN A 206 -2.79 -13.80 3.81
CA GLN A 206 -2.45 -14.05 2.40
C GLN A 206 -3.71 -14.07 1.53
N GLU A 207 -4.71 -14.86 1.92
CA GLU A 207 -6.00 -14.93 1.23
C GLU A 207 -6.68 -13.55 1.09
N THR A 208 -6.71 -12.78 2.18
CA THR A 208 -7.31 -11.43 2.18
C THR A 208 -6.58 -10.49 1.22
N LEU A 209 -5.24 -10.55 1.20
CA LEU A 209 -4.42 -9.74 0.30
C LEU A 209 -4.57 -10.17 -1.17
N GLU A 210 -4.60 -11.47 -1.44
CA GLU A 210 -4.77 -12.02 -2.78
C GLU A 210 -6.13 -11.66 -3.37
N ILE A 211 -7.21 -11.77 -2.59
CA ILE A 211 -8.55 -11.30 -2.97
C ILE A 211 -8.51 -9.80 -3.30
N GLY A 212 -7.88 -9.00 -2.44
CA GLY A 212 -7.73 -7.56 -2.67
C GLY A 212 -7.00 -7.24 -3.98
N ILE A 213 -5.93 -7.99 -4.30
CA ILE A 213 -5.16 -7.84 -5.54
C ILE A 213 -6.00 -8.28 -6.75
N ALA A 214 -6.68 -9.42 -6.67
CA ALA A 214 -7.53 -9.95 -7.74
C ALA A 214 -8.66 -8.97 -8.10
N ASN A 215 -9.21 -8.28 -7.09
CA ASN A 215 -10.24 -7.25 -7.26
C ASN A 215 -9.68 -5.85 -7.52
N CYS A 216 -8.41 -5.72 -7.89
CA CYS A 216 -7.74 -4.45 -8.21
C CYS A 216 -7.78 -3.42 -7.06
N GLY A 217 -7.78 -3.86 -5.79
CA GLY A 217 -7.80 -3.00 -4.61
C GLY A 217 -9.17 -2.48 -4.21
N THR A 218 -9.21 -1.76 -3.10
CA THR A 218 -10.43 -1.21 -2.48
C THR A 218 -10.55 0.29 -2.74
N SER A 219 -11.54 0.72 -3.51
CA SER A 219 -11.80 2.14 -3.82
C SER A 219 -13.04 2.65 -3.09
N PHE A 220 -12.88 3.21 -1.89
CA PHE A 220 -13.99 3.91 -1.24
C PHE A 220 -14.25 5.29 -1.82
N ARG A 221 -13.21 6.05 -2.22
CA ARG A 221 -13.33 7.42 -2.77
C ARG A 221 -12.24 7.75 -3.79
N ASP A 222 -10.98 7.62 -3.39
CA ASP A 222 -9.88 8.31 -4.08
C ASP A 222 -8.94 7.35 -4.85
N PHE A 223 -8.90 6.08 -4.47
CA PHE A 223 -7.99 5.13 -5.08
C PHE A 223 -8.38 4.82 -6.51
N VAL A 224 -7.38 4.90 -7.40
CA VAL A 224 -7.43 4.42 -8.78
C VAL A 224 -6.09 3.78 -9.13
N ASP A 225 -6.08 2.88 -10.09
CA ASP A 225 -4.87 2.29 -10.65
C ASP A 225 -4.12 3.24 -11.59
N ALA A 226 -3.06 2.78 -12.26
CA ALA A 226 -2.26 3.62 -13.15
C ALA A 226 -3.00 4.05 -14.45
N THR A 227 -4.11 3.40 -14.78
CA THR A 227 -4.98 3.77 -15.92
C THR A 227 -6.09 4.73 -15.53
N GLY A 228 -6.30 4.94 -14.22
CA GLY A 228 -7.38 5.74 -13.66
C GLY A 228 -8.64 4.93 -13.31
N ALA A 229 -8.59 3.59 -13.41
CA ALA A 229 -9.71 2.72 -13.06
C ALA A 229 -9.81 2.48 -11.55
N PRO A 230 -11.02 2.47 -10.95
CA PRO A 230 -11.23 2.14 -9.54
C PRO A 230 -11.09 0.64 -9.28
N GLY A 231 -10.67 0.29 -8.07
CA GLY A 231 -10.72 -1.09 -7.58
C GLY A 231 -12.13 -1.53 -7.17
N LYS A 232 -12.37 -2.84 -7.19
CA LYS A 232 -13.69 -3.47 -6.98
C LYS A 232 -13.79 -4.25 -5.66
N ASN A 233 -12.76 -4.24 -4.83
CA ASN A 233 -12.69 -5.10 -3.64
C ASN A 233 -13.70 -4.74 -2.53
N ILE A 234 -14.44 -3.64 -2.63
CA ILE A 234 -15.49 -3.27 -1.65
C ILE A 234 -16.52 -4.39 -1.49
N GLU A 235 -16.92 -5.03 -2.59
CA GLU A 235 -17.94 -6.09 -2.61
C GLU A 235 -17.49 -7.39 -1.92
N ALA A 236 -16.17 -7.58 -1.76
CA ALA A 236 -15.58 -8.75 -1.11
C ALA A 236 -15.28 -8.55 0.39
N LEU A 237 -15.60 -7.35 0.94
CA LEU A 237 -15.34 -7.06 2.36
C LEU A 237 -16.37 -7.74 3.26
N LEU A 238 -15.86 -8.43 4.29
CA LEU A 238 -16.69 -9.20 5.22
C LEU A 238 -17.11 -8.41 6.46
N VAL A 239 -16.24 -7.52 6.95
CA VAL A 239 -16.51 -6.73 8.16
C VAL A 239 -16.17 -5.24 8.01
N TYR A 240 -15.18 -4.87 7.17
CA TYR A 240 -14.73 -3.49 7.11
C TYR A 240 -15.79 -2.58 6.52
N ALA A 241 -16.09 -1.47 7.23
CA ALA A 241 -17.13 -0.49 6.92
C ALA A 241 -18.58 -1.02 6.95
N ARG A 242 -18.83 -2.19 7.56
CA ARG A 242 -20.13 -2.84 7.64
C ARG A 242 -20.74 -2.81 9.06
N GLU A 243 -20.45 -1.76 9.84
CA GLU A 243 -21.00 -1.56 11.20
C GLU A 243 -22.52 -1.64 11.20
N GLY A 244 -23.09 -2.47 12.09
CA GLY A 244 -24.52 -2.66 12.23
C GLY A 244 -25.15 -3.65 11.25
N GLU A 245 -24.42 -4.12 10.26
CA GLU A 245 -24.91 -5.16 9.33
C GLU A 245 -24.81 -6.56 9.93
N ILE A 246 -25.62 -7.47 9.44
CA ILE A 246 -25.56 -8.90 9.77
C ILE A 246 -24.21 -9.46 9.28
N CYS A 247 -23.55 -10.23 10.15
CA CYS A 247 -22.33 -10.94 9.79
C CYS A 247 -22.59 -11.98 8.72
N LEU A 248 -21.72 -12.07 7.71
CA LEU A 248 -21.88 -13.02 6.60
C LEU A 248 -21.58 -14.48 7.00
N GLU A 249 -21.03 -14.71 8.19
CA GLU A 249 -20.62 -16.04 8.70
C GLU A 249 -21.50 -16.53 9.86
N CYS A 250 -22.34 -15.65 10.45
CA CYS A 250 -23.23 -15.98 11.55
C CYS A 250 -24.33 -14.93 11.71
N ASP A 251 -25.33 -15.17 12.60
CA ASP A 251 -26.46 -14.24 12.84
C ASP A 251 -26.11 -13.03 13.71
N GLY A 252 -24.83 -12.87 14.08
CA GLY A 252 -24.36 -11.74 14.86
C GLY A 252 -24.21 -10.47 14.04
N LEU A 253 -24.10 -9.32 14.71
CA LEU A 253 -23.85 -8.03 14.04
C LEU A 253 -22.36 -7.69 13.98
N VAL A 254 -21.95 -7.07 12.89
CA VAL A 254 -20.64 -6.44 12.77
C VAL A 254 -20.60 -5.23 13.69
N LYS A 255 -19.62 -5.17 14.56
CA LYS A 255 -19.39 -4.09 15.52
C LYS A 255 -18.22 -3.22 15.08
N ARG A 256 -18.26 -1.98 15.52
CA ARG A 256 -17.15 -1.04 15.39
C ARG A 256 -16.65 -0.61 16.76
N MET A 257 -15.34 -0.53 16.90
CA MET A 257 -14.67 0.13 18.04
C MET A 257 -13.54 1.01 17.50
N VAL A 258 -13.01 1.90 18.34
CA VAL A 258 -11.84 2.71 18.01
C VAL A 258 -10.65 2.20 18.81
N ASP A 259 -9.58 1.82 18.12
CA ASP A 259 -8.31 1.42 18.71
C ASP A 259 -7.16 2.20 18.07
N ALA A 260 -6.32 2.81 18.89
CA ALA A 260 -5.20 3.66 18.44
C ALA A 260 -5.61 4.69 17.36
N GLY A 261 -6.75 5.38 17.56
CA GLY A 261 -7.27 6.40 16.64
C GLY A 261 -7.85 5.87 15.33
N ARG A 262 -8.00 4.54 15.15
CA ARG A 262 -8.52 3.92 13.93
C ARG A 262 -9.77 3.09 14.21
N SER A 263 -10.76 3.19 13.33
CA SER A 263 -11.93 2.31 13.36
C SER A 263 -11.51 0.85 13.18
N THR A 264 -12.08 -0.03 13.98
CA THR A 264 -11.86 -1.48 13.97
C THR A 264 -13.21 -2.14 13.82
N PHE A 265 -13.38 -2.89 12.74
CA PHE A 265 -14.62 -3.61 12.46
C PHE A 265 -14.41 -5.10 12.74
N PHE A 266 -15.36 -5.75 13.39
CA PHE A 266 -15.28 -7.15 13.78
C PHE A 266 -16.65 -7.71 14.14
N CYS A 267 -16.81 -9.03 14.07
CA CYS A 267 -17.98 -9.73 14.60
C CYS A 267 -17.64 -10.34 15.97
N SER A 268 -18.33 -9.92 17.03
CA SER A 268 -18.06 -10.41 18.40
C SER A 268 -18.49 -11.87 18.62
N SER A 269 -19.34 -12.43 17.78
CA SER A 269 -19.74 -13.85 17.83
C SER A 269 -18.68 -14.76 17.20
N CYS A 270 -18.12 -14.36 16.05
CA CYS A 270 -17.06 -15.12 15.36
C CYS A 270 -15.68 -14.92 16.00
N GLN A 271 -15.39 -13.71 16.49
CA GLN A 271 -14.08 -13.32 17.04
C GLN A 271 -14.17 -13.15 18.56
N LYS A 272 -14.25 -14.28 19.28
CA LYS A 272 -14.28 -14.28 20.75
C LYS A 272 -12.93 -13.84 21.32
N ARG A 273 -12.98 -13.17 22.48
CA ARG A 273 -11.80 -12.66 23.20
C ARG A 273 -11.12 -13.74 24.01
#